data_587bf78bcc822df2521cd64676ea0dc8
#
_entry.id   587bf78bcc822df2521cd64676ea0dc8
#
_cell.length_a   1.000
_cell.length_b   1.000
_cell.length_c   1.000
_cell.angle_alpha   90.00
_cell.angle_beta   90.00
_cell.angle_gamma   90.00
#
_symmetry.space_group_name_H-M   'P 1'
#
loop_
_entity.id
_entity.type
_entity.pdbx_description
1 polymer ?
#
loop_
_entity_poly.entity_id
_entity_poly.type
_entity_poly.pdbx_seq_one_letter_code
_entity_poly.pdbx_strand_id
1 'polypeptide(L)'
;MTAGAAYRELGESAWSWVMRQVREDDGPWLPVDVSEDEASPVPGKDRDSLYDGIAGLAPVLAEIDLQRSRTDVEQELADRVVRRLLAGAQVRVEPSLFDGLGGDVTALRLLAPGSEAVALGRLADLMTPAGWRTTREFEPGSDAPLTDVIMGTAGVVLAAVWAGGEHAEAIATTGGEALLGAADETDAGLDWGMVPGRQSRGPNYSHGTAGIAGALAVAGAAAHR
;
A
#
# COMPACT_ATOMS: atom_id res chain seq x y z
N MET A 1 32.48 13.28 -16.09
CA MET A 1 31.08 12.92 -15.79
C MET A 1 30.69 13.58 -14.46
N THR A 2 29.58 14.30 -14.40
CA THR A 2 29.11 14.88 -13.14
C THR A 2 28.48 13.80 -12.26
N ALA A 3 28.46 14.01 -10.93
CA ALA A 3 27.83 13.05 -10.00
C ALA A 3 26.37 12.75 -10.37
N GLY A 4 25.60 13.76 -10.79
CA GLY A 4 24.22 13.58 -11.22
C GLY A 4 24.07 12.71 -12.48
N ALA A 5 25.01 12.78 -13.43
CA ALA A 5 24.99 11.89 -14.61
C ALA A 5 25.28 10.44 -14.21
N ALA A 6 26.23 10.22 -13.29
CA ALA A 6 26.55 8.88 -12.80
C ALA A 6 25.38 8.24 -12.03
N TYR A 7 24.67 9.01 -11.21
CA TYR A 7 23.49 8.50 -10.48
C TYR A 7 22.35 8.15 -11.43
N ARG A 8 22.12 8.94 -12.47
CA ARG A 8 21.11 8.62 -13.48
C ARG A 8 21.45 7.33 -14.23
N GLU A 9 22.71 7.19 -14.70
CA GLU A 9 23.16 5.98 -15.40
C GLU A 9 23.00 4.71 -14.52
N LEU A 10 23.37 4.82 -13.24
CA LEU A 10 23.18 3.72 -12.28
C LEU A 10 21.69 3.37 -12.08
N GLY A 11 20.83 4.39 -11.94
CA GLY A 11 19.39 4.20 -11.80
C GLY A 11 18.77 3.52 -13.01
N GLU A 12 19.10 3.95 -14.22
CA GLU A 12 18.63 3.31 -15.47
C GLU A 12 19.15 1.88 -15.61
N SER A 13 20.39 1.62 -15.19
CA SER A 13 20.95 0.27 -15.20
C SER A 13 20.24 -0.66 -14.23
N ALA A 14 19.97 -0.18 -13.01
CA ALA A 14 19.22 -0.92 -11.99
C ALA A 14 17.79 -1.19 -12.47
N TRP A 15 17.10 -0.19 -13.03
CA TRP A 15 15.78 -0.34 -13.58
C TRP A 15 15.74 -1.38 -14.73
N SER A 16 16.70 -1.30 -15.64
CA SER A 16 16.85 -2.29 -16.72
C SER A 16 17.04 -3.71 -16.19
N TRP A 17 17.73 -3.88 -15.05
CA TRP A 17 17.86 -5.16 -14.40
C TRP A 17 16.53 -5.65 -13.84
N VAL A 18 15.76 -4.79 -13.15
CA VAL A 18 14.41 -5.11 -12.64
C VAL A 18 13.48 -5.51 -13.77
N MET A 19 13.47 -4.79 -14.89
CA MET A 19 12.63 -5.10 -16.05
C MET A 19 12.89 -6.51 -16.61
N ARG A 20 14.15 -7.00 -16.56
CA ARG A 20 14.48 -8.38 -16.97
C ARG A 20 13.98 -9.44 -15.98
N GLN A 21 13.64 -9.06 -14.74
CA GLN A 21 13.11 -9.99 -13.73
C GLN A 21 11.59 -10.14 -13.80
N VAL A 22 10.88 -9.24 -14.49
CA VAL A 22 9.44 -9.38 -14.69
C VAL A 22 9.14 -10.68 -15.42
N ARG A 23 8.22 -11.47 -14.90
CA ARG A 23 7.72 -12.72 -15.45
C ARG A 23 6.29 -12.56 -15.92
N GLU A 24 5.87 -13.40 -16.88
CA GLU A 24 4.55 -13.38 -17.53
C GLU A 24 3.93 -14.78 -17.46
N ASP A 25 3.42 -15.11 -16.31
CA ASP A 25 2.65 -16.33 -16.13
C ASP A 25 1.40 -15.97 -15.34
N ASP A 26 0.24 -16.04 -15.99
CA ASP A 26 -1.02 -15.50 -15.46
C ASP A 26 -0.91 -14.01 -15.08
N GLY A 27 -0.40 -13.19 -15.99
CA GLY A 27 -0.10 -11.77 -15.84
C GLY A 27 1.29 -11.48 -15.26
N PRO A 28 1.68 -10.19 -15.16
CA PRO A 28 3.01 -9.81 -14.72
C PRO A 28 3.23 -10.11 -13.24
N TRP A 29 4.45 -10.51 -12.88
CA TRP A 29 4.87 -10.70 -11.50
C TRP A 29 6.38 -10.59 -11.33
N LEU A 30 6.83 -10.40 -10.09
CA LEU A 30 8.24 -10.36 -9.71
C LEU A 30 8.59 -11.56 -8.84
N PRO A 31 9.79 -12.20 -9.03
CA PRO A 31 10.29 -13.20 -8.10
C PRO A 31 10.64 -12.56 -6.75
N VAL A 32 10.41 -13.31 -5.67
CA VAL A 32 10.80 -12.88 -4.30
C VAL A 32 12.30 -12.72 -4.18
N ASP A 33 13.03 -13.60 -4.84
CA ASP A 33 14.49 -13.65 -4.82
C ASP A 33 15.01 -13.93 -6.23
N VAL A 34 16.19 -13.41 -6.54
CA VAL A 34 16.89 -13.63 -7.79
C VAL A 34 18.31 -14.07 -7.45
N SER A 35 18.53 -15.37 -7.30
CA SER A 35 19.86 -15.95 -7.11
C SER A 35 20.33 -16.68 -8.35
N GLU A 36 21.65 -16.74 -8.56
CA GLU A 36 22.26 -17.47 -9.69
C GLU A 36 22.09 -19.00 -9.57
N ASP A 37 21.84 -19.48 -8.34
CA ASP A 37 21.76 -20.91 -8.02
C ASP A 37 20.32 -21.46 -8.03
N GLU A 38 19.32 -20.63 -8.30
CA GLU A 38 17.93 -21.03 -8.22
C GLU A 38 17.42 -21.68 -9.50
N ALA A 39 16.89 -22.89 -9.36
CA ALA A 39 16.36 -23.65 -10.52
C ALA A 39 15.06 -23.08 -11.09
N SER A 40 14.25 -22.37 -10.28
CA SER A 40 13.00 -21.74 -10.71
C SER A 40 12.61 -20.59 -9.76
N PRO A 41 12.45 -19.37 -10.27
CA PRO A 41 11.99 -18.25 -9.45
C PRO A 41 10.53 -18.49 -9.03
N VAL A 42 10.20 -18.08 -7.80
CA VAL A 42 8.85 -18.15 -7.25
C VAL A 42 8.30 -16.74 -7.01
N PRO A 43 6.99 -16.52 -7.22
CA PRO A 43 6.37 -15.24 -6.91
C PRO A 43 6.33 -14.99 -5.41
N GLY A 44 6.21 -13.71 -5.03
CA GLY A 44 5.87 -13.30 -3.67
C GLY A 44 4.57 -13.92 -3.18
N LYS A 45 4.37 -13.93 -1.86
CA LYS A 45 3.15 -14.47 -1.25
C LYS A 45 1.90 -13.77 -1.78
N ASP A 46 1.99 -12.47 -2.04
CA ASP A 46 0.99 -11.69 -2.75
C ASP A 46 1.63 -11.02 -3.98
N ARG A 47 1.45 -11.65 -5.15
CA ARG A 47 2.02 -11.21 -6.43
C ARG A 47 1.65 -9.79 -6.83
N ASP A 48 0.52 -9.30 -6.31
CA ASP A 48 -0.08 -8.03 -6.70
C ASP A 48 0.21 -6.93 -5.68
N SER A 49 0.86 -7.24 -4.55
CA SER A 49 1.09 -6.30 -3.46
C SER A 49 2.03 -5.14 -3.82
N LEU A 50 1.93 -4.07 -3.04
CA LEU A 50 2.86 -2.94 -3.12
C LEU A 50 4.23 -3.29 -2.52
N TYR A 51 4.27 -4.22 -1.57
CA TYR A 51 5.48 -4.56 -0.81
C TYR A 51 6.45 -5.48 -1.59
N ASP A 52 5.97 -6.65 -2.01
CA ASP A 52 6.78 -7.67 -2.68
C ASP A 52 6.23 -8.08 -4.05
N GLY A 53 5.16 -7.43 -4.49
CA GLY A 53 4.46 -7.72 -5.73
C GLY A 53 4.64 -6.65 -6.81
N ILE A 54 3.87 -6.86 -7.91
CA ILE A 54 3.99 -6.06 -9.13
C ILE A 54 3.53 -4.60 -8.93
N ALA A 55 2.62 -4.32 -7.98
CA ALA A 55 2.20 -2.97 -7.66
C ALA A 55 3.37 -2.11 -7.14
N GLY A 56 4.41 -2.73 -6.56
CA GLY A 56 5.63 -2.06 -6.12
C GLY A 56 6.42 -1.36 -7.23
N LEU A 57 6.17 -1.69 -8.50
CA LEU A 57 6.77 -0.99 -9.64
C LEU A 57 6.08 0.35 -9.95
N ALA A 58 4.86 0.58 -9.47
CA ALA A 58 4.12 1.80 -9.75
C ALA A 58 4.83 3.08 -9.29
N PRO A 59 5.40 3.18 -8.07
CA PRO A 59 6.18 4.34 -7.66
C PRO A 59 7.40 4.60 -8.56
N VAL A 60 8.08 3.53 -9.01
CA VAL A 60 9.26 3.66 -9.89
C VAL A 60 8.85 4.17 -11.27
N LEU A 61 7.78 3.62 -11.85
CA LEU A 61 7.24 4.06 -13.15
C LEU A 61 6.74 5.51 -13.09
N ALA A 62 6.12 5.91 -11.98
CA ALA A 62 5.71 7.29 -11.77
C ALA A 62 6.91 8.25 -11.64
N GLU A 63 7.99 7.84 -10.95
CA GLU A 63 9.21 8.63 -10.86
C GLU A 63 9.92 8.75 -12.22
N ILE A 64 9.90 7.70 -13.04
CA ILE A 64 10.41 7.73 -14.41
C ILE A 64 9.67 8.80 -15.23
N ASP A 65 8.33 8.89 -15.11
CA ASP A 65 7.54 9.90 -15.83
C ASP A 65 7.91 11.35 -15.48
N LEU A 66 8.39 11.59 -14.26
CA LEU A 66 8.89 12.91 -13.84
C LEU A 66 10.23 13.25 -14.49
N GLN A 67 11.01 12.26 -14.90
CA GLN A 67 12.35 12.44 -15.43
C GLN A 67 12.42 12.32 -16.97
N ARG A 68 11.61 11.44 -17.54
CA ARG A 68 11.53 11.17 -18.98
C ARG A 68 10.22 10.45 -19.32
N SER A 69 9.83 10.44 -20.59
CA SER A 69 8.75 9.58 -21.05
C SER A 69 9.10 8.11 -20.88
N ARG A 70 8.08 7.28 -20.59
CA ARG A 70 8.22 5.81 -20.62
C ARG A 70 8.56 5.34 -22.03
N THR A 71 9.31 4.29 -22.11
CA THR A 71 9.46 3.49 -23.36
C THR A 71 8.18 2.68 -23.61
N ASP A 72 8.01 2.19 -24.83
CA ASP A 72 6.83 1.36 -25.18
C ASP A 72 6.73 0.11 -24.27
N VAL A 73 7.87 -0.51 -23.91
CA VAL A 73 7.91 -1.67 -23.02
C VAL A 73 7.49 -1.32 -21.59
N GLU A 74 7.92 -0.17 -21.08
CA GLU A 74 7.52 0.33 -19.76
C GLU A 74 6.05 0.71 -19.71
N GLN A 75 5.53 1.34 -20.77
CA GLN A 75 4.11 1.66 -20.88
C GLN A 75 3.26 0.38 -20.95
N GLU A 76 3.67 -0.59 -21.74
CA GLU A 76 2.97 -1.87 -21.82
C GLU A 76 2.96 -2.61 -20.47
N LEU A 77 4.06 -2.58 -19.72
CA LEU A 77 4.11 -3.13 -18.36
C LEU A 77 3.14 -2.39 -17.44
N ALA A 78 3.14 -1.06 -17.44
CA ALA A 78 2.23 -0.26 -16.64
C ALA A 78 0.75 -0.60 -16.93
N ASP A 79 0.40 -0.73 -18.20
CA ASP A 79 -0.95 -1.10 -18.63
C ASP A 79 -1.35 -2.52 -18.16
N ARG A 80 -0.41 -3.47 -18.15
CA ARG A 80 -0.66 -4.82 -17.63
C ARG A 80 -0.83 -4.83 -16.12
N VAL A 81 0.01 -4.09 -15.40
CA VAL A 81 -0.14 -3.90 -13.94
C VAL A 81 -1.52 -3.33 -13.61
N VAL A 82 -1.92 -2.25 -14.28
CA VAL A 82 -3.24 -1.63 -14.08
C VAL A 82 -4.37 -2.64 -14.33
N ARG A 83 -4.34 -3.37 -15.45
CA ARG A 83 -5.38 -4.38 -15.74
C ARG A 83 -5.43 -5.48 -14.68
N ARG A 84 -4.28 -5.94 -14.20
CA ARG A 84 -4.18 -6.96 -13.16
C ARG A 84 -4.79 -6.49 -11.84
N LEU A 85 -4.39 -5.29 -11.38
CA LEU A 85 -4.89 -4.72 -10.13
C LEU A 85 -6.40 -4.44 -10.19
N LEU A 86 -6.92 -3.90 -11.31
CA LEU A 86 -8.35 -3.68 -11.50
C LEU A 86 -9.16 -4.99 -11.44
N ALA A 87 -8.66 -6.06 -12.03
CA ALA A 87 -9.32 -7.37 -11.98
C ALA A 87 -9.30 -7.94 -10.55
N GLY A 88 -8.19 -7.77 -9.82
CA GLY A 88 -8.04 -8.24 -8.45
C GLY A 88 -8.83 -7.43 -7.42
N ALA A 89 -8.88 -6.11 -7.57
CA ALA A 89 -9.45 -5.21 -6.57
C ALA A 89 -10.90 -5.51 -6.20
N GLN A 90 -11.73 -5.97 -7.15
CA GLN A 90 -13.14 -6.28 -6.91
C GLN A 90 -13.36 -7.46 -5.96
N VAL A 91 -12.43 -8.42 -5.92
CA VAL A 91 -12.54 -9.65 -5.13
C VAL A 91 -11.58 -9.69 -3.94
N ARG A 92 -10.62 -8.76 -3.90
CA ARG A 92 -9.66 -8.68 -2.81
C ARG A 92 -10.35 -8.34 -1.50
N VAL A 93 -9.90 -8.99 -0.42
CA VAL A 93 -10.44 -8.79 0.94
C VAL A 93 -9.39 -8.25 1.92
N GLU A 94 -8.10 -8.30 1.56
CA GLU A 94 -7.03 -7.70 2.34
C GLU A 94 -7.02 -6.18 2.14
N PRO A 95 -7.22 -5.35 3.18
CA PRO A 95 -7.35 -3.90 3.05
C PRO A 95 -6.03 -3.14 3.11
N SER A 96 -4.98 -3.75 3.65
CA SER A 96 -3.76 -3.08 4.09
C SER A 96 -3.05 -2.26 2.99
N LEU A 97 -2.23 -1.28 3.42
CA LEU A 97 -1.51 -0.41 2.51
C LEU A 97 -0.45 -1.18 1.70
N PHE A 98 0.28 -2.10 2.34
CA PHE A 98 1.41 -2.73 1.67
C PHE A 98 1.04 -4.04 0.97
N ASP A 99 0.09 -4.81 1.52
CA ASP A 99 -0.24 -6.13 1.00
C ASP A 99 -1.65 -6.23 0.39
N GLY A 100 -2.40 -5.12 0.34
CA GLY A 100 -3.81 -5.14 -0.01
C GLY A 100 -4.30 -3.97 -0.84
N LEU A 101 -5.60 -3.71 -0.70
CA LEU A 101 -6.34 -2.69 -1.45
C LEU A 101 -5.77 -1.28 -1.30
N GLY A 102 -5.19 -0.91 -0.14
CA GLY A 102 -4.50 0.36 0.03
C GLY A 102 -3.31 0.50 -0.93
N GLY A 103 -2.60 -0.60 -1.18
CA GLY A 103 -1.55 -0.68 -2.20
C GLY A 103 -2.10 -0.56 -3.62
N ASP A 104 -3.22 -1.24 -3.89
CA ASP A 104 -3.91 -1.14 -5.19
C ASP A 104 -4.34 0.30 -5.47
N VAL A 105 -4.95 0.99 -4.48
CA VAL A 105 -5.27 2.43 -4.57
C VAL A 105 -4.05 3.25 -4.95
N THR A 106 -2.94 3.02 -4.26
CA THR A 106 -1.70 3.76 -4.49
C THR A 106 -1.14 3.52 -5.90
N ALA A 107 -1.04 2.27 -6.30
CA ALA A 107 -0.50 1.91 -7.62
C ALA A 107 -1.40 2.38 -8.77
N LEU A 108 -2.71 2.19 -8.66
CA LEU A 108 -3.68 2.62 -9.66
C LEU A 108 -3.68 4.15 -9.80
N ARG A 109 -3.64 4.89 -8.69
CA ARG A 109 -3.56 6.36 -8.71
C ARG A 109 -2.30 6.86 -9.42
N LEU A 110 -1.17 6.18 -9.25
CA LEU A 110 0.10 6.55 -9.89
C LEU A 110 0.12 6.22 -11.39
N LEU A 111 -0.42 5.06 -11.79
CA LEU A 111 -0.28 4.56 -13.15
C LEU A 111 -1.44 4.97 -14.07
N ALA A 112 -2.65 5.09 -13.55
CA ALA A 112 -3.87 5.40 -14.29
C ALA A 112 -4.85 6.21 -13.43
N PRO A 113 -4.58 7.50 -13.18
CA PRO A 113 -5.40 8.36 -12.32
C PRO A 113 -6.90 8.28 -12.64
N GLY A 114 -7.71 8.05 -11.60
CA GLY A 114 -9.15 7.82 -11.69
C GLY A 114 -9.54 6.33 -11.60
N SER A 115 -8.66 5.42 -11.93
CA SER A 115 -8.91 3.97 -11.85
C SER A 115 -8.88 3.43 -10.42
N GLU A 116 -8.24 4.14 -9.50
CA GLU A 116 -8.21 3.82 -8.06
C GLU A 116 -9.60 3.80 -7.40
N ALA A 117 -10.59 4.44 -8.03
CA ALA A 117 -11.97 4.44 -7.53
C ALA A 117 -12.54 3.03 -7.30
N VAL A 118 -12.11 2.03 -8.09
CA VAL A 118 -12.54 0.63 -7.92
C VAL A 118 -12.04 0.07 -6.58
N ALA A 119 -10.76 0.27 -6.25
CA ALA A 119 -10.17 -0.21 -5.01
C ALA A 119 -10.69 0.60 -3.79
N LEU A 120 -10.92 1.91 -3.94
CA LEU A 120 -11.55 2.75 -2.90
C LEU A 120 -12.99 2.30 -2.61
N GLY A 121 -13.78 2.01 -3.64
CA GLY A 121 -15.14 1.46 -3.48
C GLY A 121 -15.10 0.14 -2.71
N ARG A 122 -14.17 -0.76 -3.06
CA ARG A 122 -14.01 -2.01 -2.35
C ARG A 122 -13.56 -1.85 -0.90
N LEU A 123 -12.67 -0.89 -0.60
CA LEU A 123 -12.32 -0.53 0.77
C LEU A 123 -13.54 -0.01 1.55
N ALA A 124 -14.40 0.80 0.91
CA ALA A 124 -15.64 1.26 1.54
C ALA A 124 -16.60 0.11 1.84
N ASP A 125 -16.72 -0.89 0.96
CA ASP A 125 -17.55 -2.10 1.19
C ASP A 125 -17.05 -2.96 2.36
N LEU A 126 -15.74 -2.99 2.60
CA LEU A 126 -15.11 -3.77 3.68
C LEU A 126 -15.05 -3.01 5.02
N MET A 127 -15.47 -1.75 5.02
CA MET A 127 -15.38 -0.87 6.18
C MET A 127 -16.29 -1.33 7.32
N THR A 128 -15.77 -1.31 8.53
CA THR A 128 -16.53 -1.55 9.77
C THR A 128 -16.35 -0.38 10.74
N PRO A 129 -17.21 -0.20 11.74
CA PRO A 129 -17.01 0.83 12.76
C PRO A 129 -15.70 0.71 13.54
N ALA A 130 -15.09 -0.48 13.57
CA ALA A 130 -13.81 -0.74 14.21
C ALA A 130 -12.61 -0.61 13.23
N GLY A 131 -12.81 -0.18 11.98
CA GLY A 131 -11.81 -0.14 10.93
C GLY A 131 -11.87 -1.37 10.02
N TRP A 132 -10.74 -1.76 9.46
CA TRP A 132 -10.61 -2.84 8.48
C TRP A 132 -9.92 -4.06 9.08
N ARG A 133 -10.50 -5.24 8.85
CA ARG A 133 -9.91 -6.51 9.26
C ARG A 133 -8.91 -6.98 8.24
N THR A 134 -7.67 -7.24 8.66
CA THR A 134 -6.68 -7.94 7.84
C THR A 134 -7.03 -9.43 7.74
N THR A 135 -6.68 -10.03 6.60
CA THR A 135 -6.77 -11.48 6.40
C THR A 135 -5.56 -12.23 7.00
N ARG A 136 -4.58 -11.51 7.52
CA ARG A 136 -3.39 -12.09 8.13
C ARG A 136 -3.61 -12.34 9.61
N GLU A 137 -3.37 -13.57 10.04
CA GLU A 137 -3.35 -13.93 11.47
C GLU A 137 -2.02 -13.44 12.09
N PHE A 138 -2.08 -12.36 12.86
CA PHE A 138 -0.94 -11.89 13.66
C PHE A 138 -0.90 -12.54 15.03
N GLU A 139 -2.05 -12.88 15.58
CA GLU A 139 -2.19 -13.60 16.84
C GLU A 139 -3.37 -14.55 16.81
N PRO A 140 -3.21 -15.81 17.28
CA PRO A 140 -4.31 -16.74 17.35
C PRO A 140 -5.46 -16.20 18.20
N GLY A 141 -6.64 -16.12 17.59
CA GLY A 141 -7.89 -15.72 18.27
C GLY A 141 -8.08 -14.19 18.41
N SER A 142 -7.27 -13.36 17.78
CA SER A 142 -7.54 -11.92 17.70
C SER A 142 -8.29 -11.59 16.41
N ASP A 143 -9.55 -11.19 16.54
CA ASP A 143 -10.39 -10.69 15.44
C ASP A 143 -10.33 -9.15 15.30
N ALA A 144 -9.55 -8.48 16.14
CA ALA A 144 -9.50 -7.03 16.16
C ALA A 144 -8.75 -6.49 14.91
N PRO A 145 -9.28 -5.44 14.26
CA PRO A 145 -8.56 -4.73 13.22
C PRO A 145 -7.21 -4.21 13.72
N LEU A 146 -6.18 -4.29 12.88
CA LEU A 146 -4.89 -3.67 13.19
C LEU A 146 -4.98 -2.15 13.06
N THR A 147 -4.15 -1.43 13.82
CA THR A 147 -4.17 0.03 13.86
C THR A 147 -3.10 0.69 13.01
N ASP A 148 -2.01 0.00 12.73
CA ASP A 148 -0.76 0.51 12.18
C ASP A 148 -0.84 0.97 10.70
N VAL A 149 0.27 1.53 10.19
CA VAL A 149 0.36 2.01 8.80
C VAL A 149 0.56 0.87 7.82
N ILE A 150 1.32 -0.16 8.18
CA ILE A 150 1.71 -1.20 7.22
C ILE A 150 0.51 -2.11 6.90
N MET A 151 -0.14 -2.63 7.95
CA MET A 151 -1.13 -3.69 7.85
C MET A 151 -2.52 -3.24 8.27
N GLY A 152 -2.65 -2.06 8.88
CA GLY A 152 -3.82 -1.65 9.64
C GLY A 152 -4.58 -0.46 9.06
N THR A 153 -5.54 -0.03 9.86
CA THR A 153 -6.47 1.06 9.55
C THR A 153 -5.77 2.38 9.20
N ALA A 154 -4.65 2.70 9.87
CA ALA A 154 -3.92 3.94 9.59
C ALA A 154 -3.40 3.99 8.14
N GLY A 155 -2.89 2.87 7.62
CA GLY A 155 -2.43 2.80 6.23
C GLY A 155 -3.56 2.96 5.22
N VAL A 156 -4.73 2.37 5.50
CA VAL A 156 -5.93 2.53 4.64
C VAL A 156 -6.35 3.99 4.59
N VAL A 157 -6.41 4.68 5.73
CA VAL A 157 -6.74 6.12 5.82
C VAL A 157 -5.77 6.95 5.00
N LEU A 158 -4.46 6.72 5.17
CA LEU A 158 -3.43 7.46 4.43
C LEU A 158 -3.57 7.27 2.92
N ALA A 159 -3.74 6.05 2.45
CA ALA A 159 -3.93 5.75 1.02
C ALA A 159 -5.17 6.43 0.45
N ALA A 160 -6.31 6.33 1.14
CA ALA A 160 -7.57 6.89 0.69
C ALA A 160 -7.55 8.42 0.62
N VAL A 161 -7.04 9.10 1.66
CA VAL A 161 -6.96 10.57 1.68
C VAL A 161 -5.98 11.08 0.63
N TRP A 162 -4.86 10.40 0.44
CA TRP A 162 -3.89 10.75 -0.60
C TRP A 162 -4.49 10.61 -2.01
N ALA A 163 -5.23 9.55 -2.26
CA ALA A 163 -5.89 9.34 -3.55
C ALA A 163 -7.03 10.32 -3.79
N GLY A 164 -7.77 10.68 -2.74
CA GLY A 164 -8.97 11.51 -2.85
C GLY A 164 -10.16 10.74 -3.46
N GLY A 165 -11.14 11.47 -3.97
CA GLY A 165 -12.32 10.90 -4.64
C GLY A 165 -13.49 10.65 -3.69
N GLU A 166 -14.56 10.01 -4.23
CA GLU A 166 -15.88 9.93 -3.59
C GLU A 166 -15.89 9.23 -2.23
N HIS A 167 -15.08 8.19 -2.05
CA HIS A 167 -15.06 7.40 -0.81
C HIS A 167 -14.04 7.86 0.22
N ALA A 168 -13.12 8.77 -0.17
CA ALA A 168 -11.98 9.14 0.68
C ALA A 168 -12.39 9.78 2.01
N GLU A 169 -13.41 10.65 2.01
CA GLU A 169 -13.92 11.31 3.22
C GLU A 169 -14.56 10.30 4.19
N ALA A 170 -15.40 9.39 3.67
CA ALA A 170 -16.04 8.36 4.49
C ALA A 170 -15.01 7.40 5.10
N ILE A 171 -14.01 6.98 4.32
CA ILE A 171 -12.91 6.14 4.77
C ILE A 171 -12.07 6.86 5.84
N ALA A 172 -11.75 8.14 5.62
CA ALA A 172 -11.00 8.94 6.57
C ALA A 172 -11.74 9.13 7.88
N THR A 173 -13.04 9.46 7.83
CA THR A 173 -13.87 9.68 9.02
C THR A 173 -14.00 8.38 9.82
N THR A 174 -14.46 7.30 9.21
CA THR A 174 -14.64 6.02 9.90
C THR A 174 -13.32 5.45 10.41
N GLY A 175 -12.26 5.53 9.61
CA GLY A 175 -10.93 5.08 10.03
C GLY A 175 -10.36 5.91 11.17
N GLY A 176 -10.54 7.23 11.13
CA GLY A 176 -10.16 8.13 12.24
C GLY A 176 -10.90 7.80 13.54
N GLU A 177 -12.22 7.60 13.47
CA GLU A 177 -13.04 7.19 14.62
C GLU A 177 -12.62 5.83 15.18
N ALA A 178 -12.34 4.86 14.30
CA ALA A 178 -11.86 3.54 14.68
C ALA A 178 -10.50 3.60 15.38
N LEU A 179 -9.57 4.41 14.88
CA LEU A 179 -8.26 4.62 15.51
C LEU A 179 -8.38 5.29 16.87
N LEU A 180 -9.25 6.32 17.00
CA LEU A 180 -9.52 6.96 18.29
C LEU A 180 -10.16 5.97 19.28
N GLY A 181 -11.10 5.14 18.83
CA GLY A 181 -11.73 4.11 19.65
C GLY A 181 -10.78 3.00 20.09
N ALA A 182 -9.67 2.78 19.37
CA ALA A 182 -8.63 1.81 19.69
C ALA A 182 -7.49 2.36 20.55
N ALA A 183 -7.53 3.66 20.91
CA ALA A 183 -6.50 4.31 21.70
C ALA A 183 -6.55 3.85 23.16
N ASP A 184 -5.38 3.73 23.77
CA ASP A 184 -5.23 3.57 25.22
C ASP A 184 -4.84 4.92 25.84
N GLU A 185 -5.51 5.30 26.92
CA GLU A 185 -5.14 6.47 27.73
C GLU A 185 -3.93 6.14 28.61
N THR A 186 -2.93 7.01 28.58
CA THR A 186 -1.73 6.93 29.41
C THR A 186 -1.47 8.27 30.09
N ASP A 187 -0.57 8.30 31.10
CA ASP A 187 -0.17 9.55 31.76
C ASP A 187 0.47 10.56 30.78
N ALA A 188 0.99 10.09 29.64
CA ALA A 188 1.60 10.92 28.61
C ALA A 188 0.62 11.32 27.47
N GLY A 189 -0.62 10.85 27.48
CA GLY A 189 -1.63 11.07 26.45
C GLY A 189 -2.12 9.76 25.84
N LEU A 190 -2.55 9.80 24.57
CA LEU A 190 -3.02 8.62 23.85
C LEU A 190 -1.85 7.82 23.26
N ASP A 191 -1.97 6.52 23.32
CA ASP A 191 -1.02 5.56 22.72
C ASP A 191 -1.75 4.39 22.07
N TRP A 192 -1.09 3.67 21.17
CA TRP A 192 -1.67 2.56 20.43
C TRP A 192 -0.74 1.34 20.40
N GLY A 193 -1.31 0.18 20.68
CA GLY A 193 -0.74 -1.09 20.27
C GLY A 193 -1.11 -1.38 18.81
N MET A 194 -0.25 -2.04 18.06
CA MET A 194 -0.56 -2.52 16.70
C MET A 194 -1.84 -3.38 16.70
N VAL A 195 -2.00 -4.20 17.73
CA VAL A 195 -3.25 -4.94 18.02
C VAL A 195 -3.92 -4.25 19.22
N PRO A 196 -5.17 -3.77 19.10
CA PRO A 196 -5.88 -3.13 20.21
C PRO A 196 -5.91 -3.98 21.47
N GLY A 197 -5.72 -3.35 22.63
CA GLY A 197 -5.72 -4.01 23.93
C GLY A 197 -4.44 -4.81 24.26
N ARG A 198 -3.42 -4.79 23.40
CA ARG A 198 -2.11 -5.41 23.70
C ARG A 198 -1.15 -4.41 24.32
N GLN A 199 -0.25 -4.93 25.19
CA GLN A 199 0.74 -4.07 25.87
C GLN A 199 1.93 -3.68 25.00
N SER A 200 2.17 -4.38 23.87
CA SER A 200 3.28 -4.06 22.98
C SER A 200 3.03 -2.72 22.28
N ARG A 201 3.86 -1.75 22.56
CA ARG A 201 3.81 -0.37 22.03
C ARG A 201 5.06 -0.06 21.24
N GLY A 202 4.94 0.70 20.18
CA GLY A 202 6.06 1.19 19.40
C GLY A 202 5.89 2.67 19.06
N PRO A 203 6.92 3.52 19.26
CA PRO A 203 6.83 4.93 18.90
C PRO A 203 7.06 5.20 17.41
N ASN A 204 7.37 4.17 16.61
CA ASN A 204 7.77 4.29 15.21
C ASN A 204 6.59 4.60 14.27
N TYR A 205 6.92 4.95 13.02
CA TYR A 205 5.91 5.31 12.01
C TYR A 205 5.19 4.07 11.45
N SER A 206 5.91 2.98 11.22
CA SER A 206 5.36 1.80 10.52
C SER A 206 4.31 1.05 11.33
N HIS A 207 4.63 0.73 12.58
CA HIS A 207 3.83 -0.14 13.45
C HIS A 207 3.47 0.52 14.79
N GLY A 208 3.49 1.85 14.88
CA GLY A 208 3.31 2.52 16.15
C GLY A 208 2.63 3.87 16.10
N THR A 209 2.63 4.50 17.26
CA THR A 209 1.92 5.72 17.58
C THR A 209 2.20 6.87 16.63
N ALA A 210 3.44 7.05 16.15
CA ALA A 210 3.75 8.15 15.24
C ALA A 210 3.02 8.04 13.89
N GLY A 211 2.91 6.83 13.32
CA GLY A 211 2.17 6.63 12.08
C GLY A 211 0.66 6.80 12.25
N ILE A 212 0.12 6.32 13.36
CA ILE A 212 -1.30 6.46 13.69
C ILE A 212 -1.65 7.93 13.92
N ALA A 213 -0.82 8.68 14.66
CA ALA A 213 -0.99 10.12 14.84
C ALA A 213 -0.95 10.88 13.49
N GLY A 214 -0.06 10.47 12.58
CA GLY A 214 -0.02 11.00 11.22
C GLY A 214 -1.31 10.74 10.44
N ALA A 215 -1.85 9.52 10.51
CA ALA A 215 -3.12 9.17 9.87
C ALA A 215 -4.30 9.95 10.46
N LEU A 216 -4.36 10.13 11.78
CA LEU A 216 -5.39 10.94 12.44
C LEU A 216 -5.32 12.42 12.03
N ALA A 217 -4.12 12.99 11.92
CA ALA A 217 -3.94 14.36 11.45
C ALA A 217 -4.44 14.55 10.02
N VAL A 218 -4.17 13.58 9.15
CA VAL A 218 -4.61 13.57 7.75
C VAL A 218 -6.13 13.37 7.66
N ALA A 219 -6.71 12.47 8.45
CA ALA A 219 -8.15 12.24 8.52
C ALA A 219 -8.89 13.49 8.99
N GLY A 220 -8.42 14.15 10.07
CA GLY A 220 -9.00 15.38 10.56
C GLY A 220 -8.97 16.52 9.52
N ALA A 221 -7.88 16.64 8.76
CA ALA A 221 -7.80 17.62 7.67
C ALA A 221 -8.74 17.31 6.51
N ALA A 222 -9.04 16.05 6.24
CA ALA A 222 -9.96 15.62 5.18
C ALA A 222 -11.43 15.86 5.56
N ALA A 223 -11.80 15.59 6.83
CA ALA A 223 -13.17 15.76 7.34
C ALA A 223 -13.63 17.24 7.44
N HIS A 224 -12.72 18.21 7.29
CA HIS A 224 -13.02 19.65 7.35
C HIS A 224 -13.01 20.33 5.97
N ARG A 225 -12.93 19.60 4.88
CA ARG A 225 -12.98 20.10 3.50
C ARG A 225 -14.36 19.96 2.90
#